data_9c920428ee25f55c4f94428faa822d3d
#
_entry.id   9c920428ee25f55c4f94428faa822d3d
#
_cell.length_a   1.000
_cell.length_b   1.000
_cell.length_c   1.000
_cell.angle_alpha   90.00
_cell.angle_beta   90.00
_cell.angle_gamma   90.00
#
_symmetry.space_group_name_H-M   'P 1'
#
loop_
_entity.id
_entity.type
_entity.pdbx_description
1 polymer ?
#
loop_
_entity_poly.entity_id
_entity_poly.type
_entity_poly.pdbx_seq_one_letter_code
_entity_poly.pdbx_strand_id
1 'polypeptide(L)'
;LHPMVIMGAVLGAITFCLQGCVQWDGTHIALSMIMLSLLCTIFFIPAMPGAGYEVRGNGEMFPLNGPCWSLFFEYLGNILYALFIHRLSNKALAVLTILLGVALASFAIFDISGYGNMGVGWTLDGINFGGGLLRMLFPFSMGMLLSRNFKPIKVKGAFWICAIALVTLFSVPYLEGATPVCTNGIYEAFCVIIAFPVLVWLGASGTTTVSYTHLRAHETTLHLV
;
A
#
# COMPACT_ATOMS: atom_id res chain seq x y z
N LEU A 1 9.52 -9.02 -9.17
CA LEU A 1 8.17 -8.48 -8.98
C LEU A 1 7.44 -8.24 -10.31
N HIS A 2 8.09 -7.57 -11.27
CA HIS A 2 7.50 -7.21 -12.58
C HIS A 2 6.92 -8.40 -13.38
N PRO A 3 7.56 -9.58 -13.46
CA PRO A 3 6.96 -10.74 -14.12
C PRO A 3 5.60 -11.16 -13.54
N MET A 4 5.42 -11.02 -12.22
CA MET A 4 4.14 -11.32 -11.55
C MET A 4 3.05 -10.31 -11.90
N VAL A 5 3.42 -9.04 -12.08
CA VAL A 5 2.50 -8.00 -12.55
C VAL A 5 2.01 -8.31 -13.96
N ILE A 6 2.92 -8.70 -14.86
CA ILE A 6 2.58 -9.08 -16.23
C ILE A 6 1.63 -10.29 -16.24
N MET A 7 1.97 -11.34 -15.47
CA MET A 7 1.11 -12.52 -15.36
C MET A 7 -0.28 -12.17 -14.83
N GLY A 8 -0.36 -11.36 -13.77
CA GLY A 8 -1.63 -10.90 -13.21
C GLY A 8 -2.45 -10.09 -14.20
N ALA A 9 -1.82 -9.18 -14.95
CA ALA A 9 -2.49 -8.37 -15.97
C ALA A 9 -2.99 -9.22 -17.15
N VAL A 10 -2.21 -10.20 -17.61
CA VAL A 10 -2.62 -11.14 -18.67
C VAL A 10 -3.82 -11.99 -18.21
N LEU A 11 -3.75 -12.55 -17.00
CA LEU A 11 -4.87 -13.30 -16.42
C LEU A 11 -6.11 -12.42 -16.25
N GLY A 12 -5.94 -11.16 -15.81
CA GLY A 12 -7.02 -10.19 -15.72
C GLY A 12 -7.64 -9.88 -17.08
N ALA A 13 -6.83 -9.71 -18.12
CA ALA A 13 -7.32 -9.51 -19.49
C ALA A 13 -8.10 -10.72 -20.01
N ILE A 14 -7.56 -11.94 -19.81
CA ILE A 14 -8.25 -13.18 -20.19
C ILE A 14 -9.60 -13.28 -19.44
N THR A 15 -9.60 -13.06 -18.15
CA THR A 15 -10.81 -13.13 -17.32
C THR A 15 -11.84 -12.10 -17.77
N PHE A 16 -11.41 -10.89 -18.07
CA PHE A 16 -12.29 -9.83 -18.57
C PHE A 16 -12.91 -10.19 -19.92
N CYS A 17 -12.11 -10.78 -20.83
CA CYS A 17 -12.63 -11.27 -22.12
C CYS A 17 -13.62 -12.43 -21.94
N LEU A 18 -13.35 -13.38 -21.03
CA LEU A 18 -14.27 -14.48 -20.74
C LEU A 18 -15.58 -14.01 -20.11
N GLN A 19 -15.57 -12.87 -19.41
CA GLN A 19 -16.76 -12.20 -18.85
C GLN A 19 -17.55 -11.40 -19.90
N GLY A 20 -17.14 -11.41 -21.17
CA GLY A 20 -17.87 -10.78 -22.29
C GLY A 20 -17.36 -9.37 -22.63
N CYS A 21 -16.23 -8.92 -22.10
CA CYS A 21 -15.66 -7.59 -22.38
C CYS A 21 -16.62 -6.44 -22.05
N VAL A 22 -17.32 -6.50 -20.93
CA VAL A 22 -18.37 -5.56 -20.55
C VAL A 22 -17.95 -4.78 -19.30
N GLN A 23 -18.11 -3.46 -19.31
CA GLN A 23 -17.93 -2.59 -18.16
C GLN A 23 -19.06 -2.79 -17.13
N TRP A 24 -18.89 -2.16 -15.94
CA TRP A 24 -19.89 -2.18 -14.89
C TRP A 24 -21.26 -1.60 -15.31
N ASP A 25 -21.26 -0.66 -16.25
CA ASP A 25 -22.47 -0.02 -16.81
C ASP A 25 -23.11 -0.82 -17.97
N GLY A 26 -22.55 -1.96 -18.35
CA GLY A 26 -23.01 -2.78 -19.46
C GLY A 26 -22.41 -2.42 -20.83
N THR A 27 -21.52 -1.45 -20.91
CA THR A 27 -20.86 -1.05 -22.16
C THR A 27 -19.84 -2.08 -22.62
N HIS A 28 -19.93 -2.52 -23.89
CA HIS A 28 -18.92 -3.40 -24.48
C HIS A 28 -17.65 -2.66 -24.83
N ILE A 29 -16.52 -3.24 -24.47
CA ILE A 29 -15.19 -2.69 -24.71
C ILE A 29 -14.53 -3.38 -25.90
N ALA A 30 -14.01 -2.58 -26.82
CA ALA A 30 -13.28 -3.09 -27.96
C ALA A 30 -11.97 -3.75 -27.54
N LEU A 31 -11.60 -4.84 -28.21
CA LEU A 31 -10.36 -5.58 -27.93
C LEU A 31 -9.11 -4.70 -27.98
N SER A 32 -9.08 -3.68 -28.85
CA SER A 32 -7.99 -2.70 -28.94
C SER A 32 -7.79 -1.92 -27.63
N MET A 33 -8.88 -1.58 -26.91
CA MET A 33 -8.81 -0.87 -25.64
C MET A 33 -8.34 -1.82 -24.52
N ILE A 34 -8.74 -3.08 -24.57
CA ILE A 34 -8.24 -4.11 -23.63
C ILE A 34 -6.74 -4.31 -23.81
N MET A 35 -6.28 -4.40 -25.06
CA MET A 35 -4.84 -4.52 -25.36
C MET A 35 -4.05 -3.27 -24.93
N LEU A 36 -4.61 -2.08 -25.13
CA LEU A 36 -4.00 -0.85 -24.66
C LEU A 36 -3.92 -0.80 -23.12
N SER A 37 -5.00 -1.19 -22.43
CA SER A 37 -5.04 -1.31 -20.97
C SER A 37 -4.00 -2.31 -20.47
N LEU A 38 -3.85 -3.46 -21.13
CA LEU A 38 -2.83 -4.46 -20.83
C LEU A 38 -1.42 -3.88 -20.96
N LEU A 39 -1.13 -3.20 -22.08
CA LEU A 39 0.17 -2.56 -22.29
C LEU A 39 0.45 -1.50 -21.24
N CYS A 40 -0.52 -0.65 -20.93
CA CYS A 40 -0.39 0.36 -19.86
C CYS A 40 -0.08 -0.31 -18.51
N THR A 41 -0.78 -1.38 -18.15
CA THR A 41 -0.53 -2.12 -16.90
C THR A 41 0.88 -2.75 -16.88
N ILE A 42 1.34 -3.31 -17.98
CA ILE A 42 2.70 -3.87 -18.11
C ILE A 42 3.78 -2.81 -17.87
N PHE A 43 3.58 -1.59 -18.36
CA PHE A 43 4.54 -0.51 -18.18
C PHE A 43 4.27 0.37 -16.93
N PHE A 44 3.38 -0.05 -16.04
CA PHE A 44 2.96 0.74 -14.87
C PHE A 44 2.45 2.15 -15.22
N ILE A 45 1.81 2.29 -16.36
CA ILE A 45 1.14 3.52 -16.76
C ILE A 45 -0.31 3.43 -16.26
N PRO A 46 -0.71 4.26 -15.28
CA PRO A 46 -2.05 4.19 -14.73
C PRO A 46 -3.10 4.66 -15.74
N ALA A 47 -4.27 4.05 -15.72
CA ALA A 47 -5.40 4.51 -16.50
C ALA A 47 -5.98 5.80 -15.88
N MET A 48 -6.31 6.76 -16.75
CA MET A 48 -7.02 7.96 -16.33
C MET A 48 -8.51 7.64 -16.19
N PRO A 49 -9.17 8.11 -15.12
CA PRO A 49 -10.61 7.92 -14.96
C PRO A 49 -11.37 8.43 -16.19
N GLY A 50 -12.28 7.62 -16.73
CA GLY A 50 -13.06 7.92 -17.92
C GLY A 50 -12.32 7.77 -19.26
N ALA A 51 -11.08 7.33 -19.27
CA ALA A 51 -10.38 7.02 -20.51
C ALA A 51 -10.88 5.69 -21.09
N GLY A 52 -10.94 5.57 -22.42
CA GLY A 52 -11.46 4.36 -23.09
C GLY A 52 -10.69 3.07 -22.76
N TYR A 53 -9.42 3.16 -22.32
CA TYR A 53 -8.62 2.03 -21.87
C TYR A 53 -8.74 1.73 -20.36
N GLU A 54 -9.52 2.52 -19.63
CA GLU A 54 -10.04 2.19 -18.31
C GLU A 54 -11.24 1.26 -18.49
N VAL A 55 -10.93 -0.02 -18.75
CA VAL A 55 -11.88 -1.00 -19.30
C VAL A 55 -12.95 -1.48 -18.32
N ARG A 56 -12.89 -1.13 -17.02
CA ARG A 56 -13.90 -1.54 -16.05
C ARG A 56 -14.98 -0.48 -15.82
N GLY A 57 -14.71 0.79 -16.10
CA GLY A 57 -15.66 1.89 -15.90
C GLY A 57 -15.83 2.34 -14.45
N ASN A 58 -14.93 1.92 -13.55
CA ASN A 58 -14.95 2.28 -12.13
C ASN A 58 -13.80 3.23 -11.72
N GLY A 59 -13.01 3.69 -12.68
CA GLY A 59 -11.90 4.63 -12.49
C GLY A 59 -10.61 4.00 -11.96
N GLU A 60 -10.49 2.68 -11.90
CA GLU A 60 -9.27 2.01 -11.42
C GLU A 60 -8.04 2.35 -12.24
N MET A 61 -6.92 2.68 -11.56
CA MET A 61 -5.63 2.94 -12.21
C MET A 61 -5.11 1.74 -13.01
N PHE A 62 -5.37 0.52 -12.57
CA PHE A 62 -4.94 -0.72 -13.22
C PHE A 62 -6.11 -1.70 -13.34
N PRO A 63 -7.04 -1.46 -14.26
CA PRO A 63 -8.32 -2.17 -14.32
C PRO A 63 -8.18 -3.67 -14.64
N LEU A 64 -7.07 -4.12 -15.22
CA LEU A 64 -6.78 -5.53 -15.48
C LEU A 64 -5.99 -6.20 -14.35
N ASN A 65 -5.43 -5.41 -13.41
CA ASN A 65 -4.73 -5.95 -12.24
C ASN A 65 -4.86 -4.95 -11.08
N GLY A 66 -6.06 -4.90 -10.47
CA GLY A 66 -6.40 -3.96 -9.42
C GLY A 66 -5.30 -3.76 -8.37
N PRO A 67 -4.74 -4.81 -7.74
CA PRO A 67 -3.68 -4.66 -6.73
C PRO A 67 -2.43 -3.88 -7.16
N CYS A 68 -2.20 -3.67 -8.46
CA CYS A 68 -1.04 -2.90 -8.96
C CYS A 68 -1.00 -1.44 -8.50
N TRP A 69 -2.13 -0.86 -8.06
CA TRP A 69 -2.13 0.50 -7.53
C TRP A 69 -1.16 0.66 -6.35
N SER A 70 -1.10 -0.32 -5.45
CA SER A 70 -0.18 -0.26 -4.30
C SER A 70 1.27 -0.34 -4.74
N LEU A 71 1.58 -1.20 -5.71
CA LEU A 71 2.93 -1.33 -6.28
C LEU A 71 3.36 -0.04 -7.01
N PHE A 72 2.44 0.63 -7.69
CA PHE A 72 2.71 1.93 -8.31
C PHE A 72 3.19 2.95 -7.26
N PHE A 73 2.53 3.04 -6.12
CA PHE A 73 2.98 3.92 -5.03
C PHE A 73 4.29 3.45 -4.41
N GLU A 74 4.55 2.16 -4.31
CA GLU A 74 5.86 1.64 -3.87
C GLU A 74 6.99 2.06 -4.82
N TYR A 75 6.78 1.97 -6.14
CA TYR A 75 7.75 2.48 -7.12
C TYR A 75 7.99 3.96 -6.95
N LEU A 76 6.93 4.75 -6.79
CA LEU A 76 7.03 6.18 -6.56
C LEU A 76 7.80 6.48 -5.27
N GLY A 77 7.53 5.74 -4.20
CA GLY A 77 8.26 5.84 -2.93
C GLY A 77 9.75 5.56 -3.09
N ASN A 78 10.11 4.52 -3.83
CA ASN A 78 11.51 4.18 -4.11
C ASN A 78 12.21 5.26 -4.96
N ILE A 79 11.52 5.85 -5.94
CA ILE A 79 12.05 6.96 -6.72
C ILE A 79 12.28 8.19 -5.81
N LEU A 80 11.31 8.55 -4.99
CA LEU A 80 11.43 9.66 -4.04
C LEU A 80 12.55 9.41 -3.02
N TYR A 81 12.71 8.17 -2.57
CA TYR A 81 13.83 7.77 -1.74
C TYR A 81 15.17 7.99 -2.45
N ALA A 82 15.32 7.46 -3.66
CA ALA A 82 16.55 7.56 -4.42
C ALA A 82 16.94 9.01 -4.75
N LEU A 83 15.96 9.88 -5.00
CA LEU A 83 16.22 11.27 -5.36
C LEU A 83 16.44 12.18 -4.15
N PHE A 84 15.65 12.02 -3.09
CA PHE A 84 15.55 13.00 -2.01
C PHE A 84 15.71 12.41 -0.61
N ILE A 85 14.90 11.40 -0.26
CA ILE A 85 14.68 11.02 1.15
C ILE A 85 15.93 10.40 1.78
N HIS A 86 16.75 9.68 1.01
CA HIS A 86 17.99 9.07 1.50
C HIS A 86 19.00 10.10 2.03
N ARG A 87 18.94 11.34 1.53
CA ARG A 87 19.83 12.44 1.93
C ARG A 87 19.40 13.15 3.20
N LEU A 88 18.18 12.90 3.67
CA LEU A 88 17.66 13.56 4.86
C LEU A 88 18.41 13.10 6.12
N SER A 89 18.75 14.06 6.98
CA SER A 89 19.22 13.76 8.33
C SER A 89 18.13 13.08 9.15
N ASN A 90 18.50 12.40 10.24
CA ASN A 90 17.52 11.74 11.11
C ASN A 90 16.50 12.74 11.70
N LYS A 91 16.93 13.96 11.98
CA LYS A 91 16.03 15.03 12.48
C LYS A 91 15.04 15.45 11.39
N ALA A 92 15.51 15.68 10.16
CA ALA A 92 14.66 16.05 9.02
C ALA A 92 13.68 14.91 8.65
N LEU A 93 14.16 13.67 8.67
CA LEU A 93 13.31 12.50 8.44
C LEU A 93 12.24 12.35 9.54
N ALA A 94 12.58 12.59 10.81
CA ALA A 94 11.61 12.56 11.91
C ALA A 94 10.54 13.64 11.74
N VAL A 95 10.94 14.87 11.40
CA VAL A 95 9.98 15.96 11.12
C VAL A 95 9.07 15.61 9.95
N LEU A 96 9.63 15.10 8.84
CA LEU A 96 8.85 14.64 7.70
C LEU A 96 7.84 13.55 8.10
N THR A 97 8.29 12.54 8.87
CA THR A 97 7.43 11.45 9.33
C THR A 97 6.29 11.96 10.23
N ILE A 98 6.56 12.90 11.11
CA ILE A 98 5.54 13.51 11.97
C ILE A 98 4.51 14.27 11.12
N LEU A 99 4.97 15.09 10.17
CA LEU A 99 4.07 15.85 9.30
C LEU A 99 3.19 14.94 8.45
N LEU A 100 3.78 13.88 7.88
CA LEU A 100 3.02 12.87 7.13
C LEU A 100 2.04 12.11 8.02
N GLY A 101 2.41 11.79 9.26
CA GLY A 101 1.53 11.14 10.23
C GLY A 101 0.34 12.03 10.62
N VAL A 102 0.59 13.32 10.86
CA VAL A 102 -0.49 14.29 11.14
C VAL A 102 -1.41 14.44 9.94
N ALA A 103 -0.85 14.55 8.73
CA ALA A 103 -1.64 14.66 7.50
C ALA A 103 -2.48 13.40 7.27
N LEU A 104 -1.90 12.20 7.46
CA LEU A 104 -2.61 10.93 7.33
C LEU A 104 -3.71 10.77 8.38
N ALA A 105 -3.43 11.13 9.65
CA ALA A 105 -4.44 11.14 10.72
C ALA A 105 -5.60 12.09 10.38
N SER A 106 -5.28 13.31 9.94
CA SER A 106 -6.30 14.28 9.54
C SER A 106 -7.13 13.77 8.37
N PHE A 107 -6.48 13.19 7.37
CA PHE A 107 -7.16 12.62 6.21
C PHE A 107 -8.17 11.52 6.60
N ALA A 108 -7.78 10.62 7.52
CA ALA A 108 -8.62 9.54 8.00
C ALA A 108 -9.73 10.02 8.94
N ILE A 109 -9.38 10.85 9.95
CA ILE A 109 -10.31 11.26 11.02
C ILE A 109 -11.42 12.16 10.49
N PHE A 110 -11.08 13.07 9.57
CA PHE A 110 -12.06 13.97 8.94
C PHE A 110 -12.72 13.39 7.69
N ASP A 111 -12.47 12.11 7.39
CA ASP A 111 -13.03 11.40 6.24
C ASP A 111 -12.95 12.22 4.93
N ILE A 112 -11.76 12.74 4.63
CA ILE A 112 -11.55 13.59 3.45
C ILE A 112 -11.88 12.85 2.15
N SER A 113 -11.80 11.52 2.16
CA SER A 113 -12.20 10.67 1.03
C SER A 113 -13.71 10.56 0.84
N GLY A 114 -14.49 10.71 1.92
CA GLY A 114 -15.92 10.42 1.94
C GLY A 114 -16.28 8.93 1.95
N TYR A 115 -15.28 8.03 2.12
CA TYR A 115 -15.51 6.57 2.12
C TYR A 115 -15.70 5.98 3.53
N GLY A 116 -15.58 6.79 4.56
CA GLY A 116 -15.62 6.33 5.94
C GLY A 116 -14.43 5.49 6.38
N ASN A 117 -13.40 5.39 5.55
CA ASN A 117 -12.17 4.62 5.80
C ASN A 117 -11.01 5.13 4.94
N MET A 118 -9.78 4.64 5.21
CA MET A 118 -8.60 4.95 4.42
C MET A 118 -8.46 4.11 3.14
N GLY A 119 -9.53 3.57 2.58
CA GLY A 119 -9.53 2.77 1.35
C GLY A 119 -9.33 3.60 0.08
N VAL A 120 -8.27 4.40 0.01
CA VAL A 120 -7.96 5.31 -1.11
C VAL A 120 -6.65 4.91 -1.80
N GLY A 121 -6.44 5.43 -3.00
CA GLY A 121 -5.23 5.24 -3.79
C GLY A 121 -5.42 4.36 -5.04
N TRP A 122 -6.63 3.88 -5.31
CA TRP A 122 -6.91 2.98 -6.43
C TRP A 122 -7.39 3.70 -7.70
N THR A 123 -7.76 4.99 -7.61
CA THR A 123 -8.08 5.85 -8.75
C THR A 123 -7.10 7.02 -8.87
N LEU A 124 -6.99 7.60 -10.07
CA LEU A 124 -6.07 8.71 -10.37
C LEU A 124 -6.76 10.08 -10.25
N ASP A 125 -7.70 10.21 -9.35
CA ASP A 125 -8.26 11.51 -8.94
C ASP A 125 -7.44 12.13 -7.81
N GLY A 126 -7.62 13.43 -7.58
CA GLY A 126 -6.77 14.19 -6.64
C GLY A 126 -6.84 13.68 -5.19
N ILE A 127 -8.03 13.29 -4.73
CA ILE A 127 -8.25 12.81 -3.36
C ILE A 127 -7.65 11.41 -3.18
N ASN A 128 -7.95 10.48 -4.09
CA ASN A 128 -7.40 9.13 -4.06
C ASN A 128 -5.90 9.13 -4.22
N PHE A 129 -5.36 9.90 -5.18
CA PHE A 129 -3.92 9.98 -5.39
C PHE A 129 -3.20 10.58 -4.16
N GLY A 130 -3.73 11.67 -3.60
CA GLY A 130 -3.19 12.29 -2.39
C GLY A 130 -3.24 11.35 -1.17
N GLY A 131 -4.36 10.68 -0.97
CA GLY A 131 -4.53 9.69 0.08
C GLY A 131 -3.59 8.48 -0.11
N GLY A 132 -3.45 7.98 -1.34
CA GLY A 132 -2.51 6.92 -1.69
C GLY A 132 -1.06 7.30 -1.40
N LEU A 133 -0.66 8.54 -1.73
CA LEU A 133 0.66 9.08 -1.37
C LEU A 133 0.88 9.12 0.13
N LEU A 134 -0.08 9.61 0.91
CA LEU A 134 0.05 9.65 2.37
C LEU A 134 0.16 8.25 2.97
N ARG A 135 -0.65 7.31 2.50
CA ARG A 135 -0.63 5.90 2.91
C ARG A 135 0.69 5.20 2.59
N MET A 136 1.40 5.63 1.56
CA MET A 136 2.71 5.11 1.19
C MET A 136 3.83 5.86 1.91
N LEU A 137 3.86 7.21 1.86
CA LEU A 137 4.98 8.01 2.35
C LEU A 137 5.14 7.92 3.87
N PHE A 138 4.04 7.88 4.63
CA PHE A 138 4.13 7.78 6.08
C PHE A 138 4.80 6.47 6.53
N PRO A 139 4.29 5.26 6.21
CA PRO A 139 4.92 4.01 6.65
C PRO A 139 6.31 3.82 6.07
N PHE A 140 6.57 4.30 4.84
CA PHE A 140 7.89 4.25 4.23
C PHE A 140 8.90 5.10 5.03
N SER A 141 8.55 6.34 5.36
CA SER A 141 9.39 7.23 6.16
C SER A 141 9.58 6.71 7.60
N MET A 142 8.51 6.18 8.20
CA MET A 142 8.54 5.56 9.53
C MET A 142 9.44 4.33 9.55
N GLY A 143 9.33 3.45 8.55
CA GLY A 143 10.19 2.28 8.42
C GLY A 143 11.67 2.65 8.31
N MET A 144 12.00 3.69 7.54
CA MET A 144 13.37 4.19 7.46
C MET A 144 13.86 4.79 8.79
N LEU A 145 13.01 5.54 9.46
CA LEU A 145 13.34 6.13 10.76
C LEU A 145 13.59 5.03 11.80
N LEU A 146 12.74 4.02 11.83
CA LEU A 146 12.93 2.83 12.66
C LEU A 146 14.24 2.13 12.32
N SER A 147 14.50 1.85 11.05
CA SER A 147 15.73 1.18 10.60
C SER A 147 17.01 1.91 11.02
N ARG A 148 17.03 3.25 10.87
CA ARG A 148 18.20 4.07 11.23
C ARG A 148 18.46 4.16 12.74
N ASN A 149 17.39 4.05 13.54
CA ASN A 149 17.46 4.21 15.00
C ASN A 149 17.16 2.90 15.74
N PHE A 150 17.12 1.76 15.03
CA PHE A 150 16.73 0.48 15.60
C PHE A 150 17.70 0.03 16.69
N LYS A 151 17.17 -0.19 17.88
CA LYS A 151 17.85 -0.81 19.01
C LYS A 151 17.01 -2.00 19.46
N PRO A 152 17.43 -3.24 19.17
CA PRO A 152 16.66 -4.41 19.53
C PRO A 152 16.63 -4.59 21.05
N ILE A 153 15.45 -4.83 21.59
CA ILE A 153 15.26 -5.36 22.93
C ILE A 153 14.92 -6.84 22.79
N LYS A 154 15.66 -7.71 23.42
CA LYS A 154 15.48 -9.17 23.31
C LYS A 154 14.09 -9.59 23.83
N VAL A 155 13.09 -9.64 22.93
CA VAL A 155 11.70 -10.01 23.26
C VAL A 155 11.50 -11.51 23.03
N LYS A 156 11.28 -12.27 24.12
CA LYS A 156 10.90 -13.66 24.01
C LYS A 156 9.44 -13.78 23.56
N GLY A 157 9.15 -14.66 22.61
CA GLY A 157 7.79 -14.87 22.12
C GLY A 157 7.23 -13.73 21.25
N ALA A 158 8.07 -12.83 20.71
CA ALA A 158 7.65 -11.71 19.86
C ALA A 158 6.71 -12.14 18.73
N PHE A 159 6.93 -13.32 18.14
CA PHE A 159 6.06 -13.86 17.10
C PHE A 159 4.61 -13.98 17.60
N TRP A 160 4.39 -14.61 18.75
CA TRP A 160 3.05 -14.81 19.30
C TRP A 160 2.42 -13.50 19.74
N ILE A 161 3.20 -12.59 20.33
CA ILE A 161 2.72 -11.26 20.73
C ILE A 161 2.23 -10.50 19.49
N CYS A 162 3.04 -10.45 18.43
CA CYS A 162 2.67 -9.78 17.19
C CYS A 162 1.48 -10.47 16.50
N ALA A 163 1.45 -11.79 16.45
CA ALA A 163 0.35 -12.53 15.83
C ALA A 163 -0.99 -12.28 16.55
N ILE A 164 -1.01 -12.39 17.89
CA ILE A 164 -2.21 -12.14 18.68
C ILE A 164 -2.65 -10.68 18.53
N ALA A 165 -1.71 -9.73 18.60
CA ALA A 165 -2.02 -8.33 18.44
C ALA A 165 -2.60 -8.04 17.05
N LEU A 166 -2.03 -8.58 15.96
CA LEU A 166 -2.56 -8.42 14.60
C LEU A 166 -3.96 -9.01 14.47
N VAL A 167 -4.18 -10.23 14.98
CA VAL A 167 -5.52 -10.85 14.96
C VAL A 167 -6.52 -9.97 15.70
N THR A 168 -6.16 -9.47 16.90
CA THR A 168 -7.03 -8.59 17.68
C THR A 168 -7.35 -7.30 16.92
N LEU A 169 -6.34 -6.64 16.33
CA LEU A 169 -6.54 -5.40 15.55
C LEU A 169 -7.41 -5.63 14.31
N PHE A 170 -7.23 -6.74 13.61
CA PHE A 170 -8.04 -7.03 12.41
C PHE A 170 -9.44 -7.59 12.74
N SER A 171 -9.71 -7.97 13.99
CA SER A 171 -11.02 -8.45 14.41
C SER A 171 -11.99 -7.34 14.81
N VAL A 172 -11.53 -6.08 14.87
CA VAL A 172 -12.41 -4.96 15.18
C VAL A 172 -13.37 -4.73 14.00
N PRO A 173 -14.69 -4.80 14.23
CA PRO A 173 -15.67 -4.62 13.17
C PRO A 173 -15.69 -3.17 12.68
N TYR A 174 -16.08 -2.99 11.41
CA TYR A 174 -16.39 -1.69 10.88
C TYR A 174 -17.60 -1.10 11.62
N LEU A 175 -17.45 0.12 12.11
CA LEU A 175 -18.53 0.81 12.84
C LEU A 175 -19.28 1.72 11.88
N GLU A 176 -20.59 1.51 11.77
CA GLU A 176 -21.47 2.39 11.03
C GLU A 176 -21.88 3.58 11.91
N GLY A 177 -21.86 4.80 11.38
CA GLY A 177 -22.32 5.99 12.09
C GLY A 177 -21.92 7.29 11.41
N ALA A 178 -22.90 8.17 11.22
CA ALA A 178 -22.70 9.52 10.67
C ALA A 178 -22.27 10.49 11.79
N THR A 179 -21.01 10.50 12.15
CA THR A 179 -20.42 11.57 13.00
C THR A 179 -19.51 12.43 12.15
N PRO A 180 -19.35 13.74 12.47
CA PRO A 180 -18.40 14.60 11.75
C PRO A 180 -16.95 14.11 11.86
N VAL A 181 -16.65 13.25 12.85
CA VAL A 181 -15.35 12.56 13.02
C VAL A 181 -15.57 11.10 12.72
N CYS A 182 -14.88 10.59 11.71
CA CYS A 182 -14.98 9.20 11.31
C CYS A 182 -14.35 8.28 12.38
N THR A 183 -15.18 7.52 13.10
CA THR A 183 -14.72 6.59 14.15
C THR A 183 -13.79 5.51 13.59
N ASN A 184 -14.09 5.00 12.39
CA ASN A 184 -13.21 4.05 11.70
C ASN A 184 -11.88 4.70 11.33
N GLY A 185 -11.89 5.96 10.86
CA GLY A 185 -10.69 6.73 10.57
C GLY A 185 -9.80 6.97 11.78
N ILE A 186 -10.37 7.20 12.98
CA ILE A 186 -9.60 7.28 14.23
C ILE A 186 -8.92 5.94 14.51
N TYR A 187 -9.66 4.84 14.37
CA TYR A 187 -9.14 3.51 14.61
C TYR A 187 -8.03 3.15 13.60
N GLU A 188 -8.26 3.40 12.31
CA GLU A 188 -7.29 3.15 11.25
C GLU A 188 -6.03 4.02 11.42
N ALA A 189 -6.20 5.31 11.77
CA ALA A 189 -5.06 6.19 12.08
C ALA A 189 -4.24 5.66 13.26
N PHE A 190 -4.89 5.22 14.34
CA PHE A 190 -4.21 4.58 15.48
C PHE A 190 -3.44 3.33 15.04
N CYS A 191 -4.07 2.45 14.26
CA CYS A 191 -3.42 1.24 13.77
C CYS A 191 -2.18 1.54 12.93
N VAL A 192 -2.29 2.44 11.96
CA VAL A 192 -1.20 2.72 11.01
C VAL A 192 -0.09 3.54 11.65
N ILE A 193 -0.44 4.54 12.47
CA ILE A 193 0.55 5.51 12.99
C ILE A 193 1.24 4.99 14.25
N ILE A 194 0.56 4.19 15.06
CA ILE A 194 1.08 3.75 16.36
C ILE A 194 1.25 2.23 16.41
N ALA A 195 0.17 1.47 16.21
CA ALA A 195 0.17 0.04 16.47
C ALA A 195 1.13 -0.72 15.54
N PHE A 196 1.06 -0.51 14.22
CA PHE A 196 1.92 -1.21 13.27
C PHE A 196 3.40 -0.87 13.39
N PRO A 197 3.85 0.39 13.55
CA PRO A 197 5.25 0.69 13.85
C PRO A 197 5.78 0.02 15.11
N VAL A 198 4.96 -0.04 16.17
CA VAL A 198 5.31 -0.74 17.41
C VAL A 198 5.42 -2.25 17.18
N LEU A 199 4.49 -2.84 16.43
CA LEU A 199 4.54 -4.27 16.10
C LEU A 199 5.76 -4.62 15.22
N VAL A 200 6.10 -3.77 14.25
CA VAL A 200 7.32 -3.95 13.45
C VAL A 200 8.56 -3.91 14.34
N TRP A 201 8.65 -2.94 15.26
CA TRP A 201 9.76 -2.84 16.19
C TRP A 201 9.84 -4.03 17.15
N LEU A 202 8.71 -4.48 17.69
CA LEU A 202 8.63 -5.66 18.56
C LEU A 202 9.03 -6.94 17.80
N GLY A 203 8.50 -7.15 16.60
CA GLY A 203 8.81 -8.29 15.75
C GLY A 203 10.29 -8.36 15.40
N ALA A 204 10.87 -7.22 15.00
CA ALA A 204 12.30 -7.09 14.72
C ALA A 204 13.19 -7.29 15.95
N SER A 205 12.65 -7.09 17.17
CA SER A 205 13.34 -7.30 18.45
C SER A 205 13.20 -8.75 18.97
N GLY A 206 12.48 -9.60 18.23
CA GLY A 206 12.22 -10.98 18.64
C GLY A 206 13.47 -11.84 18.73
N THR A 207 13.58 -12.65 19.79
CA THR A 207 14.57 -13.71 19.88
C THR A 207 13.95 -15.01 19.37
N THR A 208 14.47 -15.52 18.26
CA THR A 208 14.09 -16.85 17.75
C THR A 208 15.08 -17.89 18.22
N THR A 209 14.60 -19.00 18.75
CA THR A 209 15.40 -20.20 19.04
C THR A 209 15.60 -21.07 17.81
N VAL A 210 14.93 -20.73 16.70
CA VAL A 210 15.03 -21.49 15.44
C VAL A 210 16.16 -20.89 14.61
N SER A 211 17.16 -21.71 14.33
CA SER A 211 18.26 -21.37 13.44
C SER A 211 17.74 -21.26 11.99
N TYR A 212 17.44 -20.05 11.54
CA TYR A 212 17.08 -19.76 10.16
C TYR A 212 18.28 -19.80 9.18
N THR A 213 19.39 -20.42 9.59
CA THR A 213 20.60 -20.51 8.78
C THR A 213 20.39 -21.22 7.44
N HIS A 214 19.38 -22.05 7.30
CA HIS A 214 19.07 -22.73 6.04
C HIS A 214 18.19 -21.94 5.06
N LEU A 215 17.42 -20.96 5.50
CA LEU A 215 16.59 -20.15 4.60
C LEU A 215 17.33 -18.93 4.04
N ARG A 216 18.35 -18.42 4.74
CA ARG A 216 19.20 -17.32 4.25
C ARG A 216 20.17 -17.70 3.15
N ALA A 217 20.43 -18.99 2.95
CA ALA A 217 21.39 -19.44 1.92
C ALA A 217 20.92 -19.14 0.49
N HIS A 218 19.63 -18.91 0.26
CA HIS A 218 19.08 -18.56 -1.06
C HIS A 218 18.95 -17.06 -1.33
N GLU A 219 18.99 -16.20 -0.29
CA GLU A 219 18.85 -14.75 -0.48
C GLU A 219 20.18 -14.00 -0.55
N THR A 220 21.28 -14.60 -0.11
CA THR A 220 22.60 -13.95 -0.06
C THR A 220 23.32 -13.86 -1.40
N THR A 221 22.82 -14.50 -2.46
CA THR A 221 23.43 -14.43 -3.80
C THR A 221 23.01 -13.19 -4.60
N LEU A 222 22.10 -12.36 -4.10
CA LEU A 222 21.61 -11.16 -4.80
C LEU A 222 22.22 -9.82 -4.30
N HIS A 223 23.15 -9.86 -3.35
CA HIS A 223 23.76 -8.65 -2.79
C HIS A 223 25.23 -8.40 -3.20
N LEU A 224 25.72 -9.06 -4.22
CA LEU A 224 27.07 -8.85 -4.75
C LEU A 224 27.04 -8.59 -6.26
N VAL A 225 26.40 -7.50 -6.68
CA VAL A 225 26.74 -6.79 -7.93
C VAL A 225 26.56 -5.30 -7.69
#